data_1dfc663438c9dfe6172944b5ddc9751f
#
_entry.id   1dfc663438c9dfe6172944b5ddc9751f
#
_cell.length_a   1.000
_cell.length_b   1.000
_cell.length_c   1.000
_cell.angle_alpha   90.00
_cell.angle_beta   90.00
_cell.angle_gamma   90.00
#
_symmetry.space_group_name_H-M   'P 1'
#
loop_
_entity.id
_entity.type
_entity.pdbx_description
1 polymer ?
#
loop_
_entity_poly.entity_id
_entity_poly.type
_entity_poly.pdbx_seq_one_letter_code
_entity_poly.pdbx_strand_id
1 'polypeptide(L)'
;MGFKAVLTEGARHILGWKSPNYVYTSAGAPKMKMLLRNAKLSEDIAKRFADSSWHEYPLTADKYVSWIAQSPKEEQITNIFLNYEALGDSNPRETGIFDFFRAIPRFAAENGIEFWTPSEAVSKLKPVDIISVTHPISGADEARDTSAWLGNQLQNEAFNKLYSVSERVHLCSDKRLLQDWNYLQSSDHFFYMSTKHFGDGAVHAMFSPYESPYQAFTNYMNVLADFIVRVEEQFPLTIENEELNALLTTIKNQESEI
;
A
#
# COMPACT_ATOMS: atom_id res chain seq x y z
N MET A 1 -8.69 -11.28 15.53
CA MET A 1 -7.52 -10.46 15.85
C MET A 1 -7.83 -9.20 16.69
N GLY A 2 -9.06 -8.74 16.83
CA GLY A 2 -9.45 -7.65 17.76
C GLY A 2 -9.04 -6.23 17.33
N PHE A 3 -8.71 -6.01 16.07
CA PHE A 3 -8.46 -4.65 15.55
C PHE A 3 -9.73 -3.79 15.65
N LYS A 4 -9.56 -2.53 16.06
CA LYS A 4 -10.64 -1.55 16.22
C LYS A 4 -10.71 -0.55 15.06
N ALA A 5 -9.61 -0.38 14.35
CA ALA A 5 -9.47 0.54 13.24
C ALA A 5 -8.64 -0.06 12.11
N VAL A 6 -8.89 0.42 10.90
CA VAL A 6 -8.05 0.27 9.73
C VAL A 6 -7.78 1.64 9.13
N LEU A 7 -6.52 1.90 8.78
CA LEU A 7 -6.11 3.06 8.00
C LEU A 7 -6.00 2.61 6.54
N THR A 8 -6.65 3.33 5.63
CA THR A 8 -6.70 2.92 4.23
C THR A 8 -6.78 4.13 3.29
N GLU A 9 -6.57 3.89 2.01
CA GLU A 9 -6.67 4.93 0.98
C GLU A 9 -8.10 5.44 0.84
N GLY A 10 -8.25 6.76 0.65
CA GLY A 10 -9.51 7.41 0.33
C GLY A 10 -9.79 7.34 -1.18
N ALA A 11 -9.89 6.14 -1.74
CA ALA A 11 -10.06 5.93 -3.17
C ALA A 11 -11.38 6.50 -3.69
N ARG A 12 -11.31 7.41 -4.66
CA ARG A 12 -12.47 8.14 -5.17
C ARG A 12 -13.54 7.22 -5.78
N HIS A 13 -13.13 6.14 -6.44
CA HIS A 13 -14.06 5.18 -7.04
C HIS A 13 -14.85 4.37 -5.99
N ILE A 14 -14.33 4.28 -4.75
CA ILE A 14 -15.02 3.68 -3.61
C ILE A 14 -15.88 4.71 -2.88
N LEU A 15 -15.33 5.92 -2.67
CA LEU A 15 -16.03 7.00 -1.96
C LEU A 15 -17.17 7.61 -2.77
N GLY A 16 -17.04 7.64 -4.10
CA GLY A 16 -17.96 8.38 -4.95
C GLY A 16 -17.95 9.87 -4.60
N TRP A 17 -19.09 10.37 -4.11
CA TRP A 17 -19.25 11.76 -3.67
C TRP A 17 -18.93 11.99 -2.19
N LYS A 18 -18.67 10.92 -1.42
CA LYS A 18 -18.41 11.01 0.03
C LYS A 18 -17.02 11.61 0.30
N SER A 19 -16.92 12.38 1.38
CA SER A 19 -15.62 12.92 1.82
C SER A 19 -14.79 11.88 2.56
N PRO A 20 -13.45 11.84 2.40
CA PRO A 20 -12.56 11.01 3.20
C PRO A 20 -12.43 11.49 4.64
N ASN A 21 -12.94 12.68 4.97
CA ASN A 21 -12.77 13.34 6.26
C ASN A 21 -13.84 12.92 7.30
N TYR A 22 -14.46 11.78 7.09
CA TYR A 22 -15.36 11.14 8.04
C TYR A 22 -14.84 9.77 8.46
N VAL A 23 -15.32 9.31 9.61
CA VAL A 23 -15.11 7.92 10.03
C VAL A 23 -16.20 7.05 9.38
N TYR A 24 -15.78 5.95 8.80
CA TYR A 24 -16.66 4.96 8.18
C TYR A 24 -16.54 3.60 8.86
N THR A 25 -17.39 2.67 8.47
CA THR A 25 -17.28 1.25 8.81
C THR A 25 -17.53 0.40 7.57
N SER A 26 -17.26 -0.90 7.66
CA SER A 26 -17.52 -1.88 6.60
C SER A 26 -18.70 -2.78 6.98
N ALA A 27 -19.52 -3.15 6.00
CA ALA A 27 -20.60 -4.11 6.19
C ALA A 27 -20.10 -5.46 6.71
N GLY A 28 -18.92 -5.92 6.24
CA GLY A 28 -18.29 -7.18 6.68
C GLY A 28 -17.62 -7.11 8.06
N ALA A 29 -17.35 -5.89 8.57
CA ALA A 29 -16.69 -5.69 9.86
C ALA A 29 -17.25 -4.45 10.57
N PRO A 30 -18.52 -4.44 11.01
CA PRO A 30 -19.20 -3.23 11.50
C PRO A 30 -18.62 -2.67 12.80
N LYS A 31 -17.82 -3.45 13.53
CA LYS A 31 -17.13 -3.01 14.75
C LYS A 31 -15.79 -2.32 14.46
N MET A 32 -15.24 -2.48 13.25
CA MET A 32 -13.98 -1.89 12.83
C MET A 32 -14.23 -0.57 12.12
N LYS A 33 -13.63 0.50 12.60
CA LYS A 33 -13.74 1.83 12.01
C LYS A 33 -12.67 2.04 10.97
N MET A 34 -13.01 2.76 9.91
CA MET A 34 -12.13 3.07 8.79
C MET A 34 -11.74 4.56 8.85
N LEU A 35 -10.44 4.81 8.90
CA LEU A 35 -9.83 6.14 8.77
C LEU A 35 -9.22 6.25 7.38
N LEU A 36 -9.77 7.15 6.57
CA LEU A 36 -9.43 7.25 5.16
C LEU A 36 -8.42 8.37 4.92
N ARG A 37 -7.41 8.11 4.11
CA ARG A 37 -6.44 9.12 3.67
C ARG A 37 -7.15 10.22 2.88
N ASN A 38 -6.92 11.47 3.25
CA ASN A 38 -7.20 12.59 2.38
C ASN A 38 -6.10 12.65 1.31
N ALA A 39 -6.38 12.06 0.15
CA ALA A 39 -5.41 11.92 -0.93
C ALA A 39 -4.91 13.29 -1.42
N LYS A 40 -5.82 14.26 -1.63
CA LYS A 40 -5.46 15.58 -2.12
C LYS A 40 -4.45 16.27 -1.19
N LEU A 41 -4.80 16.45 0.07
CA LEU A 41 -3.93 17.13 1.04
C LEU A 41 -2.62 16.38 1.29
N SER A 42 -2.65 15.03 1.26
CA SER A 42 -1.44 14.23 1.38
C SER A 42 -0.51 14.40 0.18
N GLU A 43 -1.05 14.43 -1.04
CA GLU A 43 -0.27 14.59 -2.27
C GLU A 43 0.23 16.03 -2.48
N ASP A 44 -0.46 17.03 -1.96
CA ASP A 44 0.01 18.41 -1.95
C ASP A 44 1.34 18.53 -1.21
N ILE A 45 1.54 17.75 -0.13
CA ILE A 45 2.82 17.66 0.57
C ILE A 45 3.79 16.73 -0.17
N ALA A 46 3.36 15.50 -0.49
CA ALA A 46 4.27 14.46 -0.97
C ALA A 46 4.84 14.76 -2.37
N LYS A 47 4.01 15.32 -3.27
CA LYS A 47 4.33 15.46 -4.70
C LYS A 47 4.53 16.91 -5.14
N ARG A 48 3.86 17.88 -4.48
CA ARG A 48 3.80 19.26 -4.97
C ARG A 48 4.57 20.25 -4.12
N PHE A 49 5.05 19.86 -2.95
CA PHE A 49 5.72 20.75 -2.00
C PHE A 49 6.89 21.50 -2.62
N ALA A 50 7.74 20.83 -3.38
CA ALA A 50 8.90 21.39 -4.04
C ALA A 50 8.65 21.85 -5.50
N ASP A 51 7.42 21.66 -6.02
CA ASP A 51 7.08 21.98 -7.39
C ASP A 51 6.79 23.48 -7.55
N SER A 52 7.78 24.24 -8.04
CA SER A 52 7.66 25.68 -8.29
C SER A 52 6.68 26.05 -9.41
N SER A 53 6.25 25.07 -10.22
CA SER A 53 5.25 25.28 -11.27
C SER A 53 3.82 25.14 -10.76
N TRP A 54 3.64 24.60 -9.56
CA TRP A 54 2.33 24.46 -8.95
C TRP A 54 1.75 25.82 -8.56
N HIS A 55 0.52 26.10 -8.96
CA HIS A 55 -0.14 27.39 -8.73
C HIS A 55 -0.26 27.79 -7.25
N GLU A 56 -0.20 26.84 -6.35
CA GLU A 56 -0.23 27.06 -4.88
C GLU A 56 1.19 27.11 -4.26
N TYR A 57 2.24 27.05 -5.08
CA TYR A 57 3.61 27.21 -4.58
C TYR A 57 3.90 28.64 -4.12
N PRO A 58 4.65 28.86 -3.01
CA PRO A 58 5.11 27.84 -2.08
C PRO A 58 4.01 27.37 -1.11
N LEU A 59 4.08 26.10 -0.71
CA LEU A 59 3.20 25.55 0.31
C LEU A 59 3.76 25.88 1.71
N THR A 60 3.14 26.84 2.39
CA THR A 60 3.51 27.22 3.76
C THR A 60 2.60 26.54 4.79
N ALA A 61 3.07 26.38 6.03
CA ALA A 61 2.34 25.68 7.06
C ALA A 61 1.03 26.40 7.46
N ASP A 62 1.02 27.73 7.51
CA ASP A 62 -0.18 28.53 7.76
C ASP A 62 -1.22 28.36 6.65
N LYS A 63 -0.79 28.41 5.39
CA LYS A 63 -1.64 28.18 4.23
C LYS A 63 -2.27 26.78 4.27
N TYR A 64 -1.45 25.76 4.50
CA TYR A 64 -1.91 24.37 4.55
C TYR A 64 -2.91 24.13 5.68
N VAL A 65 -2.61 24.64 6.87
CA VAL A 65 -3.51 24.55 8.02
C VAL A 65 -4.80 25.34 7.78
N SER A 66 -4.73 26.49 7.09
CA SER A 66 -5.94 27.24 6.75
C SER A 66 -6.87 26.47 5.82
N TRP A 67 -6.35 25.68 4.90
CA TRP A 67 -7.17 24.79 4.05
C TRP A 67 -7.89 23.73 4.87
N ILE A 68 -7.22 23.15 5.87
CA ILE A 68 -7.86 22.17 6.77
C ILE A 68 -8.93 22.87 7.62
N ALA A 69 -8.66 24.07 8.15
CA ALA A 69 -9.59 24.83 8.97
C ALA A 69 -10.84 25.31 8.20
N GLN A 70 -10.74 25.44 6.87
CA GLN A 70 -11.86 25.82 5.99
C GLN A 70 -12.69 24.61 5.56
N SER A 71 -12.34 23.40 5.96
CA SER A 71 -13.18 22.21 5.71
C SER A 71 -14.59 22.39 6.30
N PRO A 72 -15.61 21.75 5.70
CA PRO A 72 -16.96 21.77 6.26
C PRO A 72 -16.98 21.39 7.73
N LYS A 73 -17.73 22.13 8.55
CA LYS A 73 -17.77 21.92 10.01
C LYS A 73 -18.33 20.56 10.44
N GLU A 74 -19.03 19.91 9.54
CA GLU A 74 -19.61 18.59 9.72
C GLU A 74 -18.56 17.48 9.58
N GLU A 75 -17.42 17.76 8.94
CA GLU A 75 -16.32 16.83 8.82
C GLU A 75 -15.66 16.56 10.17
N GLN A 76 -15.30 15.30 10.39
CA GLN A 76 -14.89 14.82 11.71
C GLN A 76 -13.38 14.82 11.91
N ILE A 77 -12.63 14.48 10.84
CA ILE A 77 -11.18 14.23 10.94
C ILE A 77 -10.53 14.34 9.57
N THR A 78 -9.35 14.91 9.51
CA THR A 78 -8.50 14.90 8.30
C THR A 78 -7.30 13.99 8.53
N ASN A 79 -7.18 12.93 7.73
CA ASN A 79 -6.08 11.99 7.81
C ASN A 79 -5.06 12.26 6.71
N ILE A 80 -3.85 12.61 7.09
CA ILE A 80 -2.72 12.84 6.19
C ILE A 80 -1.77 11.66 6.29
N PHE A 81 -1.64 10.89 5.19
CA PHE A 81 -0.74 9.74 5.10
C PHE A 81 0.36 10.04 4.08
N LEU A 82 1.59 9.92 4.52
CA LEU A 82 2.78 10.21 3.72
C LEU A 82 3.74 9.03 3.80
N ASN A 83 4.43 8.78 2.71
CA ASN A 83 5.59 7.92 2.72
C ASN A 83 6.78 8.68 3.34
N TYR A 84 7.74 7.98 3.92
CA TYR A 84 8.92 8.61 4.53
C TYR A 84 9.78 9.34 3.51
N GLU A 85 9.80 8.89 2.26
CA GLU A 85 10.53 9.51 1.14
C GLU A 85 10.10 10.96 0.92
N ALA A 86 8.86 11.33 1.27
CA ALA A 86 8.40 12.70 1.22
C ALA A 86 9.21 13.64 2.13
N LEU A 87 9.91 13.09 3.14
CA LEU A 87 10.63 13.82 4.18
C LEU A 87 12.13 13.64 4.02
N GLY A 88 12.74 14.40 3.13
CA GLY A 88 14.19 14.48 2.96
C GLY A 88 14.73 13.81 1.70
N ASP A 89 13.93 13.01 1.01
CA ASP A 89 14.30 12.41 -0.27
C ASP A 89 13.57 13.12 -1.44
N SER A 90 12.26 12.89 -1.62
CA SER A 90 11.47 13.59 -2.64
C SER A 90 11.41 15.11 -2.41
N ASN A 91 11.40 15.53 -1.14
CA ASN A 91 11.54 16.92 -0.75
C ASN A 91 12.79 17.09 0.13
N PRO A 92 13.97 17.39 -0.46
CA PRO A 92 15.21 17.62 0.28
C PRO A 92 15.08 18.74 1.32
N ARG A 93 16.01 18.77 2.28
CA ARG A 93 15.99 19.74 3.38
C ARG A 93 15.90 21.18 2.92
N GLU A 94 16.55 21.49 1.81
CA GLU A 94 16.63 22.83 1.21
C GLU A 94 15.28 23.36 0.73
N THR A 95 14.30 22.47 0.52
CA THR A 95 12.92 22.86 0.17
C THR A 95 12.15 23.46 1.36
N GLY A 96 12.68 23.34 2.59
CA GLY A 96 12.02 23.81 3.80
C GLY A 96 10.98 22.84 4.38
N ILE A 97 10.90 21.59 3.87
CA ILE A 97 9.89 20.60 4.32
C ILE A 97 9.92 20.35 5.83
N PHE A 98 11.10 20.32 6.45
CA PHE A 98 11.21 20.10 7.90
C PHE A 98 10.73 21.31 8.71
N ASP A 99 10.94 22.54 8.22
CA ASP A 99 10.44 23.76 8.88
C ASP A 99 8.92 23.87 8.72
N PHE A 100 8.39 23.45 7.58
CA PHE A 100 6.96 23.30 7.35
C PHE A 100 6.33 22.39 8.43
N PHE A 101 6.84 21.16 8.61
CA PHE A 101 6.30 20.24 9.62
C PHE A 101 6.49 20.72 11.05
N ARG A 102 7.60 21.42 11.34
CA ARG A 102 7.84 22.02 12.65
C ARG A 102 6.83 23.13 12.98
N ALA A 103 6.36 23.85 11.97
CA ALA A 103 5.44 24.97 12.15
C ALA A 103 3.95 24.53 12.21
N ILE A 104 3.58 23.39 11.62
CA ILE A 104 2.19 22.90 11.58
C ILE A 104 1.52 22.84 12.96
N PRO A 105 2.13 22.30 14.04
CA PRO A 105 1.45 22.20 15.33
C PRO A 105 1.04 23.55 15.90
N ARG A 106 1.87 24.59 15.72
CA ARG A 106 1.55 25.95 16.16
C ARG A 106 0.33 26.50 15.41
N PHE A 107 0.35 26.47 14.08
CA PHE A 107 -0.77 26.99 13.29
C PHE A 107 -2.04 26.18 13.50
N ALA A 108 -1.94 24.86 13.71
CA ALA A 108 -3.08 24.01 14.04
C ALA A 108 -3.72 24.47 15.36
N ALA A 109 -2.93 24.69 16.41
CA ALA A 109 -3.43 25.16 17.70
C ALA A 109 -4.09 26.56 17.58
N GLU A 110 -3.50 27.48 16.83
CA GLU A 110 -4.05 28.81 16.54
C GLU A 110 -5.41 28.75 15.83
N ASN A 111 -5.67 27.67 15.05
CA ASN A 111 -6.92 27.45 14.33
C ASN A 111 -7.88 26.45 15.03
N GLY A 112 -7.58 26.06 16.27
CA GLY A 112 -8.43 25.14 17.04
C GLY A 112 -8.44 23.70 16.52
N ILE A 113 -7.40 23.30 15.77
CA ILE A 113 -7.24 21.94 15.25
C ILE A 113 -6.43 21.13 16.26
N GLU A 114 -6.95 19.97 16.65
CA GLU A 114 -6.32 19.03 17.56
C GLU A 114 -5.69 17.87 16.79
N PHE A 115 -4.58 17.33 17.31
CA PHE A 115 -3.99 16.09 16.82
C PHE A 115 -4.44 14.91 17.66
N TRP A 116 -4.92 13.87 17.02
CA TRP A 116 -5.36 12.65 17.69
C TRP A 116 -4.62 11.43 17.16
N THR A 117 -4.38 10.49 18.03
CA THR A 117 -3.95 9.16 17.63
C THR A 117 -5.11 8.40 16.97
N PRO A 118 -4.85 7.41 16.10
CA PRO A 118 -5.92 6.57 15.54
C PRO A 118 -6.81 5.95 16.62
N SER A 119 -6.24 5.55 17.77
CA SER A 119 -6.99 4.98 18.89
C SER A 119 -7.93 5.99 19.53
N GLU A 120 -7.53 7.23 19.71
CA GLU A 120 -8.38 8.32 20.20
C GLU A 120 -9.50 8.63 19.22
N ALA A 121 -9.17 8.77 17.92
CA ALA A 121 -10.14 9.05 16.89
C ALA A 121 -11.25 7.98 16.85
N VAL A 122 -10.88 6.69 16.82
CA VAL A 122 -11.89 5.62 16.78
C VAL A 122 -12.63 5.42 18.11
N SER A 123 -12.12 5.90 19.23
CA SER A 123 -12.84 5.85 20.51
C SER A 123 -13.90 6.96 20.61
N LYS A 124 -13.60 8.16 20.12
CA LYS A 124 -14.40 9.37 20.26
C LYS A 124 -15.41 9.56 19.11
N LEU A 125 -15.01 9.27 17.86
CA LEU A 125 -15.83 9.52 16.69
C LEU A 125 -16.74 8.32 16.35
N LYS A 126 -17.95 8.62 15.92
CA LYS A 126 -18.89 7.60 15.45
C LYS A 126 -18.84 7.50 13.91
N PRO A 127 -18.93 6.30 13.33
CA PRO A 127 -19.05 6.17 11.88
C PRO A 127 -20.29 6.89 11.38
N VAL A 128 -20.16 7.61 10.27
CA VAL A 128 -21.29 8.31 9.64
C VAL A 128 -22.02 7.44 8.62
N ASP A 129 -21.28 6.47 8.04
CA ASP A 129 -21.85 5.61 7.00
C ASP A 129 -21.02 4.32 6.83
N ILE A 130 -21.49 3.45 5.94
CA ILE A 130 -20.85 2.20 5.57
C ILE A 130 -20.19 2.38 4.21
N ILE A 131 -18.93 1.89 4.10
CA ILE A 131 -18.22 1.78 2.82
C ILE A 131 -17.97 0.30 2.54
N SER A 132 -18.25 -0.11 1.31
CA SER A 132 -17.94 -1.46 0.83
C SER A 132 -16.72 -1.39 -0.10
N VAL A 133 -15.63 -2.04 0.29
CA VAL A 133 -14.43 -2.21 -0.53
C VAL A 133 -14.45 -3.64 -1.04
N THR A 134 -14.92 -3.82 -2.27
CA THR A 134 -15.11 -5.14 -2.90
C THR A 134 -13.88 -5.64 -3.64
N HIS A 135 -12.95 -4.74 -3.93
CA HIS A 135 -11.69 -5.04 -4.62
C HIS A 135 -10.52 -4.42 -3.87
N PRO A 136 -9.31 -5.00 -3.96
CA PRO A 136 -8.12 -4.39 -3.38
C PRO A 136 -7.91 -2.95 -3.89
N ILE A 137 -7.57 -2.06 -2.96
CA ILE A 137 -7.21 -0.67 -3.26
C ILE A 137 -5.81 -0.37 -2.76
N SER A 138 -5.14 0.58 -3.39
CA SER A 138 -3.80 1.00 -3.01
C SER A 138 -3.61 2.52 -3.13
N GLY A 139 -2.55 3.03 -2.52
CA GLY A 139 -2.11 4.41 -2.67
C GLY A 139 -1.03 4.61 -3.73
N ALA A 140 -0.67 3.57 -4.49
CA ALA A 140 0.51 3.57 -5.35
C ALA A 140 0.42 4.56 -6.53
N ASP A 141 -0.74 4.66 -7.15
CA ASP A 141 -0.96 5.58 -8.27
C ASP A 141 -2.39 6.14 -8.28
N GLU A 142 -2.73 6.91 -9.31
CA GLU A 142 -4.05 7.56 -9.43
C GLU A 142 -5.20 6.57 -9.62
N ALA A 143 -4.92 5.36 -10.15
CA ALA A 143 -5.94 4.32 -10.33
C ALA A 143 -6.46 3.78 -9.00
N ARG A 144 -5.64 3.88 -7.94
CA ARG A 144 -5.99 3.42 -6.58
C ARG A 144 -6.39 1.95 -6.52
N ASP A 145 -5.84 1.13 -7.40
CA ASP A 145 -6.06 -0.32 -7.50
C ASP A 145 -4.74 -1.09 -7.43
N THR A 146 -4.73 -2.35 -7.82
CA THR A 146 -3.53 -3.20 -7.84
C THR A 146 -2.77 -3.16 -9.16
N SER A 147 -3.17 -2.34 -10.13
CA SER A 147 -2.57 -2.33 -11.46
C SER A 147 -1.12 -1.81 -11.49
N ALA A 148 -0.64 -1.20 -10.41
CA ALA A 148 0.78 -0.91 -10.24
C ALA A 148 1.65 -2.19 -10.20
N TRP A 149 1.10 -3.31 -9.71
CA TRP A 149 1.79 -4.61 -9.57
C TRP A 149 1.25 -5.70 -10.50
N LEU A 150 0.02 -5.58 -10.98
CA LEU A 150 -0.69 -6.58 -11.77
C LEU A 150 -1.38 -5.97 -13.00
N GLY A 151 -0.85 -4.83 -13.50
CA GLY A 151 -1.49 -4.04 -14.55
C GLY A 151 -1.10 -4.45 -15.98
N ASN A 152 -0.06 -5.25 -16.17
CA ASN A 152 0.39 -5.68 -17.48
C ASN A 152 0.66 -7.21 -17.54
N GLN A 153 0.92 -7.70 -18.74
CA GLN A 153 1.13 -9.13 -18.97
C GLN A 153 2.39 -9.67 -18.28
N LEU A 154 3.49 -8.90 -18.24
CA LEU A 154 4.75 -9.31 -17.59
C LEU A 154 4.52 -9.55 -16.09
N GLN A 155 3.86 -8.62 -15.44
CA GLN A 155 3.53 -8.69 -14.01
C GLN A 155 2.63 -9.89 -13.70
N ASN A 156 1.57 -10.08 -14.50
CA ASN A 156 0.63 -11.18 -14.30
C ASN A 156 1.29 -12.54 -14.56
N GLU A 157 2.15 -12.66 -15.56
CA GLU A 157 2.89 -13.89 -15.85
C GLU A 157 3.83 -14.25 -14.71
N ALA A 158 4.64 -13.28 -14.24
CA ALA A 158 5.55 -13.47 -13.12
C ALA A 158 4.81 -13.87 -11.84
N PHE A 159 3.71 -13.19 -11.52
CA PHE A 159 2.87 -13.47 -10.37
C PHE A 159 2.26 -14.87 -10.42
N ASN A 160 1.62 -15.20 -11.52
CA ASN A 160 0.97 -16.51 -11.69
C ASN A 160 2.00 -17.64 -11.65
N LYS A 161 3.16 -17.46 -12.29
CA LYS A 161 4.25 -18.44 -12.27
C LYS A 161 4.80 -18.65 -10.86
N LEU A 162 5.01 -17.58 -10.08
CA LEU A 162 5.44 -17.69 -8.69
C LEU A 162 4.45 -18.54 -7.88
N TYR A 163 3.18 -18.14 -7.88
CA TYR A 163 2.17 -18.80 -7.04
C TYR A 163 1.73 -20.18 -7.54
N SER A 164 2.13 -20.59 -8.77
CA SER A 164 1.88 -21.95 -9.27
C SER A 164 2.56 -23.04 -8.46
N VAL A 165 3.61 -22.71 -7.70
CA VAL A 165 4.35 -23.67 -6.86
C VAL A 165 4.10 -23.46 -5.36
N SER A 166 3.21 -22.56 -4.96
CA SER A 166 3.02 -22.17 -3.56
C SER A 166 2.70 -23.34 -2.63
N GLU A 167 1.80 -24.24 -3.05
CA GLU A 167 1.43 -25.42 -2.26
C GLU A 167 2.62 -26.34 -2.00
N ARG A 168 3.45 -26.57 -3.01
CA ARG A 168 4.66 -27.39 -2.90
C ARG A 168 5.69 -26.76 -1.99
N VAL A 169 5.88 -25.44 -2.09
CA VAL A 169 6.79 -24.70 -1.21
C VAL A 169 6.41 -24.85 0.26
N HIS A 170 5.12 -24.81 0.59
CA HIS A 170 4.65 -25.00 1.95
C HIS A 170 4.89 -26.41 2.51
N LEU A 171 5.14 -27.40 1.65
CA LEU A 171 5.53 -28.75 2.04
C LEU A 171 7.05 -28.91 2.22
N CYS A 172 7.85 -27.96 1.74
CA CYS A 172 9.31 -28.03 1.83
C CYS A 172 9.78 -27.75 3.28
N SER A 173 10.75 -28.52 3.73
CA SER A 173 11.42 -28.31 5.03
C SER A 173 12.73 -27.54 4.91
N ASP A 174 13.23 -27.30 3.70
CA ASP A 174 14.47 -26.54 3.46
C ASP A 174 14.27 -25.05 3.80
N LYS A 175 14.94 -24.61 4.86
CA LYS A 175 14.86 -23.21 5.33
C LYS A 175 15.37 -22.20 4.31
N ARG A 176 16.34 -22.56 3.46
CA ARG A 176 16.85 -21.65 2.43
C ARG A 176 15.82 -21.46 1.33
N LEU A 177 15.18 -22.54 0.91
CA LEU A 177 14.11 -22.48 -0.08
C LEU A 177 12.93 -21.66 0.43
N LEU A 178 12.52 -21.83 1.68
CA LEU A 178 11.48 -21.03 2.31
C LEU A 178 11.87 -19.54 2.43
N GLN A 179 13.14 -19.26 2.66
CA GLN A 179 13.63 -17.87 2.67
C GLN A 179 13.60 -17.26 1.26
N ASP A 180 14.05 -17.98 0.25
CA ASP A 180 14.01 -17.54 -1.16
C ASP A 180 12.56 -17.28 -1.60
N TRP A 181 11.62 -18.15 -1.19
CA TRP A 181 10.19 -17.94 -1.39
C TRP A 181 9.70 -16.60 -0.83
N ASN A 182 10.10 -16.27 0.41
CA ASN A 182 9.73 -15.01 1.03
C ASN A 182 10.31 -13.80 0.27
N TYR A 183 11.54 -13.89 -0.22
CA TYR A 183 12.14 -12.81 -1.02
C TYR A 183 11.46 -12.64 -2.38
N LEU A 184 11.13 -13.73 -3.06
CA LEU A 184 10.46 -13.70 -4.36
C LEU A 184 9.05 -13.07 -4.31
N GLN A 185 8.42 -13.06 -3.14
CA GLN A 185 7.10 -12.44 -2.94
C GLN A 185 7.15 -10.93 -2.70
N SER A 186 8.34 -10.31 -2.65
CA SER A 186 8.42 -8.85 -2.49
C SER A 186 7.66 -8.15 -3.61
N SER A 187 6.79 -7.21 -3.24
CA SER A 187 5.95 -6.45 -4.17
C SER A 187 6.79 -5.62 -5.16
N ASP A 188 8.00 -5.23 -4.76
CA ASP A 188 8.90 -4.41 -5.58
C ASP A 188 9.28 -5.12 -6.89
N HIS A 189 9.45 -6.44 -6.86
CA HIS A 189 9.74 -7.19 -8.09
C HIS A 189 8.68 -6.98 -9.17
N PHE A 190 7.41 -7.08 -8.79
CA PHE A 190 6.30 -6.87 -9.72
C PHE A 190 6.17 -5.40 -10.12
N PHE A 191 6.42 -4.50 -9.18
CA PHE A 191 6.35 -3.07 -9.42
C PHE A 191 7.38 -2.61 -10.45
N TYR A 192 8.62 -3.11 -10.40
CA TYR A 192 9.67 -2.79 -11.37
C TYR A 192 9.36 -3.26 -12.79
N MET A 193 8.42 -4.19 -12.97
CA MET A 193 7.92 -4.64 -14.26
C MET A 193 6.76 -3.76 -14.80
N SER A 194 6.34 -2.74 -14.04
CA SER A 194 5.24 -1.85 -14.44
C SER A 194 5.63 -1.02 -15.66
N THR A 195 4.73 -0.96 -16.64
CA THR A 195 4.84 -0.10 -17.82
C THR A 195 4.01 1.17 -17.71
N LYS A 196 3.43 1.44 -16.55
CA LYS A 196 2.70 2.68 -16.27
C LYS A 196 3.68 3.85 -16.20
N HIS A 197 3.42 4.90 -16.97
CA HIS A 197 4.30 6.07 -17.08
C HIS A 197 3.87 7.27 -16.21
N PHE A 198 2.80 7.15 -15.42
CA PHE A 198 2.18 8.28 -14.76
C PHE A 198 2.03 8.06 -13.25
N GLY A 199 2.03 9.15 -12.50
CA GLY A 199 1.94 9.13 -11.04
C GLY A 199 3.24 8.67 -10.39
N ASP A 200 3.12 7.79 -9.41
CA ASP A 200 4.27 7.26 -8.64
C ASP A 200 5.21 6.37 -9.47
N GLY A 201 4.86 6.04 -10.72
CA GLY A 201 5.73 5.29 -11.63
C GLY A 201 7.10 5.95 -11.85
N ALA A 202 7.19 7.29 -11.82
CA ALA A 202 8.46 8.00 -11.89
C ALA A 202 9.30 7.80 -10.61
N VAL A 203 8.66 7.76 -9.43
CA VAL A 203 9.32 7.50 -8.14
C VAL A 203 9.86 6.06 -8.10
N HIS A 204 9.10 5.10 -8.61
CA HIS A 204 9.53 3.71 -8.67
C HIS A 204 10.63 3.46 -9.69
N ALA A 205 10.62 4.16 -10.82
CA ALA A 205 11.73 4.12 -11.77
C ALA A 205 13.03 4.65 -11.14
N MET A 206 12.92 5.59 -10.21
CA MET A 206 14.07 6.13 -9.46
C MET A 206 14.70 5.09 -8.52
N PHE A 207 13.90 4.20 -7.93
CA PHE A 207 14.38 3.15 -7.02
C PHE A 207 14.60 1.80 -7.69
N SER A 208 14.22 1.63 -8.96
CA SER A 208 14.44 0.39 -9.69
C SER A 208 15.92 0.18 -9.97
N PRO A 209 16.50 -0.98 -9.63
CA PRO A 209 17.88 -1.32 -10.00
C PRO A 209 18.01 -1.71 -11.47
N TYR A 210 16.90 -1.73 -12.22
CA TYR A 210 16.84 -2.15 -13.62
C TYR A 210 16.64 -0.99 -14.56
N GLU A 211 17.22 -1.07 -15.75
CA GLU A 211 17.10 -0.05 -16.80
C GLU A 211 15.71 -0.03 -17.46
N SER A 212 14.98 -1.15 -17.38
CA SER A 212 13.67 -1.25 -17.98
C SER A 212 12.79 -2.32 -17.29
N PRO A 213 11.44 -2.23 -17.43
CA PRO A 213 10.53 -3.26 -16.95
C PRO A 213 10.79 -4.65 -17.57
N TYR A 214 11.28 -4.70 -18.79
CA TYR A 214 11.62 -5.95 -19.48
C TYR A 214 12.86 -6.61 -18.87
N GLN A 215 13.86 -5.81 -18.48
CA GLN A 215 15.04 -6.31 -17.80
C GLN A 215 14.67 -6.83 -16.41
N ALA A 216 13.82 -6.10 -15.67
CA ALA A 216 13.29 -6.55 -14.38
C ALA A 216 12.58 -7.91 -14.51
N PHE A 217 11.70 -8.06 -15.52
CA PHE A 217 11.00 -9.30 -15.79
C PHE A 217 11.97 -10.45 -16.13
N THR A 218 12.91 -10.22 -17.04
CA THR A 218 13.86 -11.25 -17.44
C THR A 218 14.70 -11.75 -16.27
N ASN A 219 15.22 -10.84 -15.45
CA ASN A 219 16.03 -11.20 -14.30
C ASN A 219 15.21 -11.95 -13.24
N TYR A 220 14.00 -11.45 -12.96
CA TYR A 220 13.10 -12.11 -12.02
C TYR A 220 12.73 -13.53 -12.49
N MET A 221 12.36 -13.69 -13.75
CA MET A 221 11.97 -14.99 -14.31
C MET A 221 13.13 -15.99 -14.33
N ASN A 222 14.36 -15.55 -14.54
CA ASN A 222 15.56 -16.40 -14.44
C ASN A 222 15.74 -16.93 -13.01
N VAL A 223 15.64 -16.06 -12.01
CA VAL A 223 15.73 -16.46 -10.59
C VAL A 223 14.57 -17.37 -10.20
N LEU A 224 13.35 -17.04 -10.65
CA LEU A 224 12.16 -17.85 -10.40
C LEU A 224 12.26 -19.23 -11.04
N ALA A 225 12.80 -19.34 -12.25
CA ALA A 225 12.99 -20.62 -12.92
C ALA A 225 13.94 -21.53 -12.14
N ASP A 226 15.07 -21.02 -11.66
CA ASP A 226 15.98 -21.75 -10.78
C ASP A 226 15.29 -22.19 -9.48
N PHE A 227 14.53 -21.27 -8.86
CA PHE A 227 13.77 -21.58 -7.66
C PHE A 227 12.76 -22.71 -7.89
N ILE A 228 12.02 -22.70 -9.00
CA ILE A 228 11.04 -23.74 -9.34
C ILE A 228 11.73 -25.09 -9.51
N VAL A 229 12.87 -25.16 -10.20
CA VAL A 229 13.65 -26.41 -10.34
C VAL A 229 14.00 -27.00 -8.97
N ARG A 230 14.46 -26.18 -8.03
CA ARG A 230 14.79 -26.62 -6.66
C ARG A 230 13.55 -27.10 -5.87
N VAL A 231 12.38 -26.50 -6.11
CA VAL A 231 11.12 -26.97 -5.53
C VAL A 231 10.73 -28.32 -6.14
N GLU A 232 10.85 -28.49 -7.47
CA GLU A 232 10.54 -29.72 -8.20
C GLU A 232 11.44 -30.89 -7.83
N GLU A 233 12.69 -30.63 -7.46
CA GLU A 233 13.61 -31.66 -6.94
C GLU A 233 13.10 -32.29 -5.64
N GLN A 234 12.37 -31.54 -4.81
CA GLN A 234 11.77 -32.05 -3.57
C GLN A 234 10.37 -32.62 -3.81
N PHE A 235 9.57 -31.95 -4.65
CA PHE A 235 8.19 -32.31 -4.95
C PHE A 235 7.92 -32.21 -6.46
N PRO A 236 8.19 -33.26 -7.24
CA PRO A 236 8.01 -33.28 -8.69
C PRO A 236 6.58 -32.87 -9.08
N LEU A 237 6.46 -32.13 -10.19
CA LEU A 237 5.16 -31.73 -10.76
C LEU A 237 4.28 -32.90 -11.19
N THR A 238 4.89 -34.10 -11.36
CA THR A 238 4.21 -35.36 -11.70
C THR A 238 3.48 -36.00 -10.52
N ILE A 239 3.62 -35.47 -9.29
CA ILE A 239 2.76 -35.90 -8.18
C ILE A 239 1.33 -35.48 -8.52
N GLU A 240 0.43 -36.44 -8.61
CA GLU A 240 -0.99 -36.20 -8.88
C GLU A 240 -1.59 -35.30 -7.83
N ASN A 241 -2.51 -34.42 -8.22
CA ASN A 241 -3.14 -33.46 -7.32
C ASN A 241 -3.82 -34.13 -6.12
N GLU A 242 -4.26 -35.38 -6.27
CA GLU A 242 -4.86 -36.15 -5.17
C GLU A 242 -3.84 -36.52 -4.07
N GLU A 243 -2.62 -36.90 -4.45
CA GLU A 243 -1.55 -37.19 -3.50
C GLU A 243 -1.07 -35.93 -2.80
N LEU A 244 -0.95 -34.79 -3.52
CA LEU A 244 -0.62 -33.51 -2.95
C LEU A 244 -1.68 -33.05 -1.93
N ASN A 245 -2.96 -33.18 -2.27
CA ASN A 245 -4.07 -32.84 -1.38
C ASN A 245 -4.11 -33.75 -0.14
N ALA A 246 -3.78 -35.04 -0.28
CA ALA A 246 -3.68 -35.96 0.84
C ALA A 246 -2.54 -35.55 1.81
N LEU A 247 -1.37 -35.17 1.29
CA LEU A 247 -0.25 -34.67 2.06
C LEU A 247 -0.60 -33.36 2.80
N LEU A 248 -1.21 -32.40 2.12
CA LEU A 248 -1.67 -31.14 2.70
C LEU A 248 -2.68 -31.36 3.84
N THR A 249 -3.60 -32.30 3.66
CA THR A 249 -4.60 -32.64 4.70
C THR A 249 -3.93 -33.26 5.91
N THR A 250 -2.94 -34.13 5.70
CA THR A 250 -2.20 -34.77 6.78
C THR A 250 -1.42 -33.74 7.62
N ILE A 251 -0.74 -32.79 6.95
CA ILE A 251 0.02 -31.71 7.61
C ILE A 251 -0.91 -30.82 8.44
N LYS A 252 -2.03 -30.38 7.87
CA LYS A 252 -3.02 -29.54 8.57
C LYS A 252 -3.59 -30.23 9.82
N ASN A 253 -3.81 -31.54 9.75
CA ASN A 253 -4.29 -32.31 10.90
C ASN A 253 -3.22 -32.40 12.00
N GLN A 254 -1.96 -32.57 11.65
CA GLN A 254 -0.84 -32.57 12.60
C GLN A 254 -0.60 -31.21 13.29
N GLU A 255 -0.78 -30.10 12.56
CA GLU A 255 -0.68 -28.75 13.10
C GLU A 255 -1.84 -28.41 14.06
N SER A 256 -2.99 -29.04 13.90
CA SER A 256 -4.15 -28.84 14.77
C SER A 256 -4.12 -29.67 16.07
N GLU A 257 -3.18 -30.61 16.20
CA GLU A 257 -2.98 -31.47 17.38
C GLU A 257 -1.87 -30.95 18.32
N ILE A 258 -1.19 -29.85 17.94
CA ILE A 258 -0.17 -29.13 18.73
C ILE A 258 -0.75 -27.82 19.28
#